data_26c1b94a27378305b0dc3a9801590370
#
_entry.id   26c1b94a27378305b0dc3a9801590370
#
_cell.length_a   1.000
_cell.length_b   1.000
_cell.length_c   1.000
_cell.angle_alpha   90.00
_cell.angle_beta   90.00
_cell.angle_gamma   90.00
#
_symmetry.space_group_name_H-M   'P 1'
#
loop_
_entity.id
_entity.type
_entity.pdbx_description
1 polymer ?
#
loop_
_entity_poly.entity_id
_entity_poly.type
_entity_poly.pdbx_seq_one_letter_code
_entity_poly.pdbx_strand_id
1 'polypeptide(L)'
;VSDLPSPAAGPIPAAFPLAADRPVPAPGVTVRPATVHDLPRVAEIAAPFVRDTCVTFEEEVWDVPAWHRKLDDVAARGLPFLVAEVEGPAEPGSPRGTVVAGYAYASAWRPKPAYRHTAEGTIYLDPAHAGRGVGTALLAALLEALAAAGVRQVVSVVADVPEAAGSLPLHRRFGFVEAGRLTAVGFKHGRWVDTILLQRSL
;
A
#
# COMPACT_ATOMS: atom_id res chain seq x y z
N VAL A 1 -17.56 -32.76 -12.24
CA VAL A 1 -16.86 -31.46 -12.19
C VAL A 1 -15.43 -31.77 -12.63
N SER A 2 -15.13 -31.45 -13.90
CA SER A 2 -13.83 -31.74 -14.50
C SER A 2 -12.75 -30.87 -13.91
N ASP A 3 -11.75 -31.49 -13.33
CA ASP A 3 -10.50 -30.87 -12.91
C ASP A 3 -9.73 -30.42 -14.18
N LEU A 4 -9.93 -29.20 -14.61
CA LEU A 4 -9.10 -28.59 -15.65
C LEU A 4 -7.73 -28.27 -15.04
N PRO A 5 -6.61 -28.77 -15.58
CA PRO A 5 -5.30 -28.41 -15.10
C PRO A 5 -5.12 -26.89 -15.22
N SER A 6 -4.60 -26.29 -14.16
CA SER A 6 -4.25 -24.87 -14.17
C SER A 6 -3.24 -24.64 -15.31
N PRO A 7 -3.53 -23.79 -16.31
CA PRO A 7 -2.57 -23.55 -17.37
C PRO A 7 -1.31 -22.95 -16.76
N ALA A 8 -0.15 -23.53 -17.12
CA ALA A 8 1.12 -22.92 -16.79
C ALA A 8 1.09 -21.46 -17.26
N ALA A 9 1.27 -20.51 -16.34
CA ALA A 9 1.27 -19.11 -16.69
C ALA A 9 2.40 -18.87 -17.69
N GLY A 10 2.06 -18.52 -18.93
CA GLY A 10 3.04 -18.14 -19.95
C GLY A 10 3.89 -16.96 -19.45
N PRO A 11 5.04 -16.70 -20.09
CA PRO A 11 5.91 -15.59 -19.69
C PRO A 11 5.13 -14.27 -19.79
N ILE A 12 5.21 -13.46 -18.72
CA ILE A 12 4.69 -12.10 -18.73
C ILE A 12 5.48 -11.32 -19.79
N PRO A 13 4.84 -10.61 -20.73
CA PRO A 13 5.56 -9.75 -21.66
C PRO A 13 6.50 -8.81 -20.88
N ALA A 14 7.73 -8.69 -21.35
CA ALA A 14 8.77 -7.84 -20.73
C ALA A 14 8.50 -6.32 -20.87
N ALA A 15 7.24 -5.91 -20.77
CA ALA A 15 6.81 -4.52 -20.91
C ALA A 15 7.29 -3.62 -19.73
N PHE A 16 7.73 -4.23 -18.64
CA PHE A 16 8.16 -3.50 -17.43
C PHE A 16 9.52 -4.01 -16.98
N PRO A 17 10.62 -3.26 -17.26
CA PRO A 17 11.95 -3.66 -16.80
C PRO A 17 11.97 -3.75 -15.28
N LEU A 18 12.48 -4.86 -14.76
CA LEU A 18 12.80 -4.99 -13.34
C LEU A 18 13.84 -3.92 -13.01
N ALA A 19 13.56 -3.05 -12.05
CA ALA A 19 14.55 -2.09 -11.57
C ALA A 19 15.75 -2.87 -10.97
N ALA A 20 16.93 -2.64 -11.52
CA ALA A 20 18.16 -3.34 -11.13
C ALA A 20 18.64 -2.96 -9.72
N ASP A 21 18.27 -1.77 -9.22
CA ASP A 21 18.62 -1.28 -7.89
C ASP A 21 17.37 -1.16 -7.02
N ARG A 22 17.24 -2.04 -6.05
CA ARG A 22 16.23 -1.90 -4.98
C ARG A 22 16.68 -0.80 -4.02
N PRO A 23 15.85 0.24 -3.76
CA PRO A 23 16.18 1.21 -2.74
C PRO A 23 16.36 0.53 -1.38
N VAL A 24 17.49 0.79 -0.72
CA VAL A 24 17.77 0.24 0.61
C VAL A 24 16.91 1.01 1.64
N PRO A 25 16.23 0.31 2.56
CA PRO A 25 15.54 0.96 3.67
C PRO A 25 16.48 1.83 4.49
N ALA A 26 15.98 2.96 4.99
CA ALA A 26 16.77 3.84 5.86
C ALA A 26 17.10 3.13 7.18
N PRO A 27 18.28 3.38 7.79
CA PRO A 27 18.59 2.90 9.14
C PRO A 27 17.52 3.36 10.15
N GLY A 28 17.21 2.49 11.12
CA GLY A 28 16.24 2.81 12.19
C GLY A 28 14.77 2.66 11.80
N VAL A 29 14.46 2.12 10.63
CA VAL A 29 13.08 1.74 10.24
C VAL A 29 12.97 0.22 10.24
N THR A 30 12.04 -0.31 11.02
CA THR A 30 11.70 -1.76 11.05
C THR A 30 10.31 -1.95 10.48
N VAL A 31 10.14 -2.90 9.57
CA VAL A 31 8.82 -3.26 9.01
C VAL A 31 8.45 -4.67 9.47
N ARG A 32 7.21 -4.82 9.93
CA ARG A 32 6.66 -6.10 10.39
C ARG A 32 5.19 -6.25 9.99
N PRO A 33 4.63 -7.47 10.04
CA PRO A 33 3.19 -7.66 9.94
C PRO A 33 2.44 -6.84 10.98
N ALA A 34 1.31 -6.26 10.55
CA ALA A 34 0.39 -5.56 11.45
C ALA A 34 -0.33 -6.55 12.36
N THR A 35 -0.62 -6.12 13.56
CA THR A 35 -1.43 -6.83 14.54
C THR A 35 -2.65 -5.99 14.94
N VAL A 36 -3.59 -6.57 15.65
CA VAL A 36 -4.75 -5.86 16.17
C VAL A 36 -4.37 -4.69 17.09
N HIS A 37 -3.21 -4.77 17.75
CA HIS A 37 -2.70 -3.71 18.64
C HIS A 37 -2.23 -2.46 17.89
N ASP A 38 -1.93 -2.57 16.60
CA ASP A 38 -1.49 -1.46 15.76
C ASP A 38 -2.67 -0.64 15.22
N LEU A 39 -3.88 -1.22 15.20
CA LEU A 39 -5.03 -0.63 14.52
C LEU A 39 -5.47 0.73 15.05
N PRO A 40 -5.38 1.04 16.35
CA PRO A 40 -5.63 2.40 16.84
C PRO A 40 -4.69 3.42 16.17
N ARG A 41 -3.39 3.09 16.08
CA ARG A 41 -2.41 3.98 15.45
C ARG A 41 -2.58 4.07 13.93
N VAL A 42 -2.94 2.96 13.28
CA VAL A 42 -3.31 2.94 11.85
C VAL A 42 -4.48 3.89 11.57
N ALA A 43 -5.53 3.85 12.42
CA ALA A 43 -6.67 4.75 12.31
C ALA A 43 -6.29 6.22 12.49
N GLU A 44 -5.41 6.54 13.45
CA GLU A 44 -4.90 7.89 13.67
C GLU A 44 -4.11 8.42 12.46
N ILE A 45 -3.25 7.58 11.85
CA ILE A 45 -2.48 7.95 10.66
C ILE A 45 -3.40 8.18 9.46
N ALA A 46 -4.44 7.35 9.30
CA ALA A 46 -5.38 7.44 8.18
C ALA A 46 -6.31 8.66 8.25
N ALA A 47 -6.75 9.02 9.46
CA ALA A 47 -7.80 10.00 9.67
C ALA A 47 -7.57 11.37 9.00
N PRO A 48 -6.38 12.00 9.06
CA PRO A 48 -6.14 13.28 8.39
C PRO A 48 -6.27 13.18 6.87
N PHE A 49 -5.82 12.08 6.27
CA PHE A 49 -5.94 11.90 4.81
C PHE A 49 -7.39 11.80 4.37
N VAL A 50 -8.24 11.16 5.18
CA VAL A 50 -9.67 11.06 4.90
C VAL A 50 -10.38 12.41 5.08
N ARG A 51 -10.11 13.11 6.21
CA ARG A 51 -10.83 14.35 6.54
C ARG A 51 -10.38 15.55 5.72
N ASP A 52 -9.07 15.67 5.47
CA ASP A 52 -8.46 16.96 5.13
C ASP A 52 -7.88 16.98 3.71
N THR A 53 -7.85 15.83 3.01
CA THR A 53 -7.21 15.70 1.69
C THR A 53 -8.04 14.92 0.69
N CYS A 54 -7.63 14.98 -0.59
CA CYS A 54 -8.16 14.14 -1.65
C CYS A 54 -7.21 13.00 -2.05
N VAL A 55 -6.19 12.66 -1.25
CA VAL A 55 -5.28 11.54 -1.56
C VAL A 55 -5.96 10.18 -1.44
N THR A 56 -7.08 10.11 -0.73
CA THR A 56 -7.99 8.97 -0.68
C THR A 56 -9.41 9.42 -0.99
N PHE A 57 -10.19 8.54 -1.61
CA PHE A 57 -11.62 8.80 -1.89
C PHE A 57 -12.54 8.24 -0.79
N GLU A 58 -11.97 7.75 0.33
CA GLU A 58 -12.75 7.51 1.53
C GLU A 58 -13.29 8.85 2.06
N GLU A 59 -14.57 8.90 2.38
CA GLU A 59 -15.26 10.09 2.91
C GLU A 59 -15.50 9.98 4.41
N GLU A 60 -15.55 8.76 4.94
CA GLU A 60 -15.72 8.48 6.36
C GLU A 60 -14.42 7.98 6.98
N VAL A 61 -14.04 8.54 8.12
CA VAL A 61 -12.91 8.05 8.90
C VAL A 61 -13.28 6.71 9.52
N TRP A 62 -12.53 5.68 9.19
CA TRP A 62 -12.74 4.34 9.74
C TRP A 62 -12.34 4.29 11.21
N ASP A 63 -13.21 3.72 12.02
CA ASP A 63 -12.95 3.37 13.40
C ASP A 63 -12.08 2.09 13.51
N VAL A 64 -11.62 1.79 14.73
CA VAL A 64 -10.79 0.59 14.99
C VAL A 64 -11.51 -0.71 14.57
N PRO A 65 -12.82 -0.92 14.84
CA PRO A 65 -13.56 -2.06 14.31
C PRO A 65 -13.57 -2.17 12.79
N ALA A 66 -13.64 -1.07 12.05
CA ALA A 66 -13.57 -1.10 10.58
C ALA A 66 -12.16 -1.52 10.11
N TRP A 67 -11.11 -1.02 10.75
CA TRP A 67 -9.74 -1.45 10.49
C TRP A 67 -9.50 -2.93 10.84
N HIS A 68 -10.16 -3.44 11.88
CA HIS A 68 -10.11 -4.87 12.22
C HIS A 68 -10.68 -5.71 11.08
N ARG A 69 -11.87 -5.36 10.59
CA ARG A 69 -12.47 -6.05 9.42
C ARG A 69 -11.56 -5.99 8.19
N LYS A 70 -10.87 -4.88 7.98
CA LYS A 70 -9.90 -4.74 6.89
C LYS A 70 -8.70 -5.66 7.07
N LEU A 71 -8.15 -5.75 8.28
CA LEU A 71 -7.04 -6.66 8.59
C LEU A 71 -7.46 -8.13 8.32
N ASP A 72 -8.65 -8.52 8.77
CA ASP A 72 -9.19 -9.85 8.55
C ASP A 72 -9.42 -10.15 7.06
N ASP A 73 -9.98 -9.21 6.27
CA ASP A 73 -10.18 -9.39 4.82
C ASP A 73 -8.84 -9.57 4.09
N VAL A 74 -7.83 -8.78 4.43
CA VAL A 74 -6.49 -8.88 3.86
C VAL A 74 -5.87 -10.23 4.20
N ALA A 75 -5.94 -10.66 5.45
CA ALA A 75 -5.43 -11.94 5.92
C ALA A 75 -6.15 -13.14 5.26
N ALA A 76 -7.49 -13.09 5.14
CA ALA A 76 -8.28 -14.14 4.50
C ALA A 76 -7.93 -14.35 3.02
N ARG A 77 -7.34 -13.32 2.38
CA ARG A 77 -6.85 -13.39 1.00
C ARG A 77 -5.37 -13.80 0.89
N GLY A 78 -4.70 -14.03 2.01
CA GLY A 78 -3.26 -14.30 2.05
C GLY A 78 -2.40 -13.10 1.59
N LEU A 79 -2.94 -11.88 1.69
CA LEU A 79 -2.24 -10.66 1.31
C LEU A 79 -1.58 -9.99 2.52
N PRO A 80 -0.52 -9.18 2.33
CA PRO A 80 0.18 -8.52 3.42
C PRO A 80 -0.56 -7.29 3.94
N PHE A 81 -0.54 -7.12 5.29
CA PHE A 81 -0.77 -5.86 5.98
C PHE A 81 0.41 -5.62 6.91
N LEU A 82 1.13 -4.52 6.69
CA LEU A 82 2.42 -4.22 7.33
C LEU A 82 2.37 -2.87 8.03
N VAL A 83 3.15 -2.73 9.10
CA VAL A 83 3.43 -1.46 9.76
C VAL A 83 4.93 -1.21 9.77
N ALA A 84 5.33 0.06 9.71
CA ALA A 84 6.70 0.49 9.88
C ALA A 84 6.86 1.17 11.24
N GLU A 85 7.83 0.71 12.01
CA GLU A 85 8.22 1.28 13.30
C GLU A 85 9.52 2.08 13.16
N VAL A 86 9.60 3.18 13.88
CA VAL A 86 10.80 4.00 14.05
C VAL A 86 11.06 4.21 15.54
N GLU A 87 12.29 4.58 15.91
CA GLU A 87 12.59 5.01 17.25
C GLU A 87 11.72 6.22 17.64
N GLY A 88 11.12 6.16 18.81
CA GLY A 88 10.22 7.19 19.34
C GLY A 88 10.09 7.08 20.84
N PRO A 89 9.35 7.99 21.47
CA PRO A 89 9.01 7.86 22.89
C PRO A 89 8.31 6.52 23.14
N ALA A 90 8.56 5.91 24.28
CA ALA A 90 7.89 4.67 24.66
C ALA A 90 6.39 4.92 24.77
N GLU A 91 5.60 4.29 23.88
CA GLU A 91 4.14 4.31 23.99
C GLU A 91 3.67 3.13 24.84
N PRO A 92 2.50 3.25 25.52
CA PRO A 92 1.93 2.13 26.27
C PRO A 92 1.73 0.93 25.36
N GLY A 93 2.43 -0.18 25.65
CA GLY A 93 2.38 -1.41 24.86
C GLY A 93 3.51 -1.60 23.85
N SER A 94 4.39 -0.60 23.64
CA SER A 94 5.60 -0.75 22.86
C SER A 94 6.82 -1.03 23.75
N PRO A 95 7.38 -2.27 23.75
CA PRO A 95 8.46 -2.64 24.67
C PRO A 95 9.82 -2.01 24.36
N ARG A 96 9.94 -1.24 23.26
CA ARG A 96 11.24 -0.76 22.73
C ARG A 96 11.35 0.75 22.54
N GLY A 97 10.38 1.55 22.98
CA GLY A 97 10.38 2.97 22.63
C GLY A 97 10.30 3.18 21.11
N THR A 98 9.46 2.40 20.43
CA THR A 98 9.18 2.54 19.00
C THR A 98 7.76 3.05 18.79
N VAL A 99 7.54 3.78 17.71
CA VAL A 99 6.23 4.25 17.31
C VAL A 99 5.93 3.77 15.87
N VAL A 100 4.69 3.42 15.59
CA VAL A 100 4.26 3.13 14.22
C VAL A 100 4.20 4.45 13.44
N ALA A 101 5.06 4.55 12.43
CA ALA A 101 5.25 5.73 11.58
C ALA A 101 4.53 5.64 10.23
N GLY A 102 3.95 4.50 9.91
CA GLY A 102 3.20 4.28 8.68
C GLY A 102 2.75 2.84 8.54
N TYR A 103 1.90 2.61 7.57
CA TYR A 103 1.39 1.28 7.25
C TYR A 103 1.26 1.08 5.74
N ALA A 104 1.25 -0.18 5.32
CA ALA A 104 0.97 -0.58 3.95
C ALA A 104 0.18 -1.89 3.94
N TYR A 105 -0.74 -2.02 3.02
CA TYR A 105 -1.46 -3.28 2.80
C TYR A 105 -1.75 -3.47 1.32
N ALA A 106 -2.17 -4.68 0.96
CA ALA A 106 -2.69 -4.95 -0.35
C ALA A 106 -4.14 -5.43 -0.32
N SER A 107 -4.86 -5.13 -1.38
CA SER A 107 -6.22 -5.59 -1.63
C SER A 107 -6.30 -6.29 -2.99
N ALA A 108 -7.34 -7.10 -3.21
CA ALA A 108 -7.62 -7.63 -4.53
C ALA A 108 -7.91 -6.48 -5.50
N TRP A 109 -7.23 -6.48 -6.66
CA TRP A 109 -7.41 -5.42 -7.67
C TRP A 109 -8.84 -5.33 -8.20
N ARG A 110 -9.46 -6.46 -8.50
CA ARG A 110 -10.83 -6.56 -9.04
C ARG A 110 -11.49 -7.86 -8.58
N PRO A 111 -12.84 -7.91 -8.52
CA PRO A 111 -13.53 -9.05 -7.93
C PRO A 111 -13.53 -10.32 -8.81
N LYS A 112 -13.26 -10.21 -10.13
CA LYS A 112 -13.32 -11.37 -11.03
C LYS A 112 -12.12 -12.31 -10.83
N PRO A 113 -12.31 -13.65 -10.80
CA PRO A 113 -11.25 -14.61 -10.46
C PRO A 113 -9.99 -14.56 -11.34
N ALA A 114 -10.10 -14.12 -12.59
CA ALA A 114 -8.95 -13.98 -13.48
C ALA A 114 -7.94 -12.93 -13.01
N TYR A 115 -8.34 -12.01 -12.12
CA TYR A 115 -7.45 -11.00 -11.51
C TYR A 115 -6.73 -11.50 -10.24
N ARG A 116 -6.86 -12.76 -9.85
CA ARG A 116 -6.30 -13.31 -8.60
C ARG A 116 -4.80 -13.10 -8.39
N HIS A 117 -4.04 -12.87 -9.45
CA HIS A 117 -2.60 -12.62 -9.39
C HIS A 117 -2.23 -11.13 -9.49
N THR A 118 -3.22 -10.24 -9.37
CA THR A 118 -3.04 -8.80 -9.35
C THR A 118 -3.56 -8.25 -8.03
N ALA A 119 -2.76 -7.42 -7.37
CA ALA A 119 -3.15 -6.75 -6.14
C ALA A 119 -3.04 -5.23 -6.29
N GLU A 120 -3.86 -4.51 -5.54
CA GLU A 120 -3.73 -3.07 -5.35
C GLU A 120 -2.95 -2.80 -4.07
N GLY A 121 -1.84 -2.05 -4.19
CA GLY A 121 -1.02 -1.62 -3.06
C GLY A 121 -1.47 -0.28 -2.51
N THR A 122 -1.59 -0.20 -1.20
CA THR A 122 -1.92 1.01 -0.43
C THR A 122 -0.81 1.29 0.57
N ILE A 123 -0.39 2.56 0.70
CA ILE A 123 0.67 2.99 1.62
C ILE A 123 0.34 4.37 2.16
N TYR A 124 0.41 4.53 3.49
CA TYR A 124 0.24 5.79 4.19
C TYR A 124 1.31 5.96 5.27
N LEU A 125 1.74 7.19 5.44
CA LEU A 125 2.76 7.57 6.42
C LEU A 125 2.19 8.63 7.35
N ASP A 126 2.58 8.57 8.62
CA ASP A 126 2.45 9.73 9.49
C ASP A 126 3.26 10.90 8.89
N PRO A 127 2.64 12.06 8.63
CA PRO A 127 3.34 13.21 8.06
C PRO A 127 4.57 13.65 8.87
N ALA A 128 4.58 13.45 10.20
CA ALA A 128 5.72 13.74 11.06
C ALA A 128 6.96 12.87 10.77
N HIS A 129 6.78 11.77 10.06
CA HIS A 129 7.85 10.84 9.69
C HIS A 129 8.12 10.82 8.17
N ALA A 130 7.53 11.74 7.41
CA ALA A 130 7.79 11.88 5.97
C ALA A 130 9.27 12.23 5.70
N GLY A 131 9.80 11.76 4.56
CA GLY A 131 11.19 12.03 4.16
C GLY A 131 12.25 11.23 4.92
N ARG A 132 11.88 10.39 5.90
CA ARG A 132 12.79 9.60 6.75
C ARG A 132 12.98 8.15 6.26
N GLY A 133 12.62 7.84 5.03
CA GLY A 133 12.78 6.51 4.44
C GLY A 133 11.71 5.48 4.80
N VAL A 134 10.72 5.84 5.63
CA VAL A 134 9.61 4.96 6.05
C VAL A 134 8.85 4.41 4.85
N GLY A 135 8.48 5.26 3.88
CA GLY A 135 7.78 4.84 2.67
C GLY A 135 8.61 3.88 1.80
N THR A 136 9.93 4.10 1.74
CA THR A 136 10.85 3.21 1.03
C THR A 136 10.87 1.83 1.69
N ALA A 137 10.96 1.76 3.02
CA ALA A 137 10.97 0.50 3.76
C ALA A 137 9.64 -0.25 3.61
N LEU A 138 8.50 0.44 3.75
CA LEU A 138 7.17 -0.15 3.59
C LEU A 138 6.93 -0.69 2.18
N LEU A 139 7.26 0.09 1.15
CA LEU A 139 7.03 -0.35 -0.23
C LEU A 139 7.93 -1.52 -0.60
N ALA A 140 9.20 -1.52 -0.15
CA ALA A 140 10.11 -2.66 -0.33
C ALA A 140 9.54 -3.94 0.27
N ALA A 141 9.15 -3.89 1.55
CA ALA A 141 8.60 -5.04 2.27
C ALA A 141 7.25 -5.49 1.69
N LEU A 142 6.38 -4.56 1.29
CA LEU A 142 5.11 -4.88 0.65
C LEU A 142 5.30 -5.66 -0.65
N LEU A 143 6.21 -5.22 -1.53
CA LEU A 143 6.48 -5.89 -2.80
C LEU A 143 7.09 -7.29 -2.59
N GLU A 144 7.96 -7.44 -1.61
CA GLU A 144 8.54 -8.72 -1.26
C GLU A 144 7.49 -9.70 -0.73
N ALA A 145 6.64 -9.25 0.20
CA ALA A 145 5.56 -10.06 0.74
C ALA A 145 4.52 -10.44 -0.35
N LEU A 146 4.22 -9.55 -1.28
CA LEU A 146 3.33 -9.81 -2.41
C LEU A 146 3.91 -10.85 -3.38
N ALA A 147 5.21 -10.76 -3.68
CA ALA A 147 5.89 -11.77 -4.49
C ALA A 147 5.83 -13.16 -3.84
N ALA A 148 6.09 -13.22 -2.52
CA ALA A 148 5.98 -14.44 -1.74
C ALA A 148 4.55 -15.02 -1.69
N ALA A 149 3.52 -14.15 -1.73
CA ALA A 149 2.11 -14.53 -1.82
C ALA A 149 1.67 -14.95 -3.24
N GLY A 150 2.57 -14.98 -4.23
CA GLY A 150 2.25 -15.39 -5.60
C GLY A 150 1.56 -14.33 -6.45
N VAL A 151 1.56 -13.08 -6.01
CA VAL A 151 1.12 -11.93 -6.81
C VAL A 151 2.13 -11.68 -7.93
N ARG A 152 1.65 -11.38 -9.12
CA ARG A 152 2.45 -11.15 -10.32
C ARG A 152 2.42 -9.70 -10.78
N GLN A 153 1.36 -8.99 -10.46
CA GLN A 153 1.17 -7.60 -10.85
C GLN A 153 0.71 -6.79 -9.63
N VAL A 154 1.32 -5.64 -9.42
CA VAL A 154 0.89 -4.68 -8.41
C VAL A 154 0.43 -3.41 -9.12
N VAL A 155 -0.77 -2.97 -8.77
CA VAL A 155 -1.32 -1.68 -9.19
C VAL A 155 -1.32 -0.77 -7.97
N SER A 156 -0.98 0.50 -8.16
CA SER A 156 -1.19 1.55 -7.16
C SER A 156 -2.00 2.67 -7.81
N VAL A 157 -3.05 3.09 -7.14
CA VAL A 157 -3.90 4.20 -7.58
C VAL A 157 -3.50 5.44 -6.80
N VAL A 158 -3.03 6.46 -7.49
CA VAL A 158 -2.56 7.71 -6.88
C VAL A 158 -3.46 8.84 -7.34
N ALA A 159 -4.08 9.55 -6.39
CA ALA A 159 -4.82 10.77 -6.70
C ALA A 159 -3.85 11.85 -7.24
N ASP A 160 -4.23 12.51 -8.35
CA ASP A 160 -3.41 13.57 -8.94
C ASP A 160 -3.66 14.90 -8.21
N VAL A 161 -3.11 14.98 -7.02
CA VAL A 161 -3.23 16.14 -6.12
C VAL A 161 -1.88 16.48 -5.51
N PRO A 162 -1.63 17.75 -5.14
CA PRO A 162 -0.34 18.17 -4.57
C PRO A 162 0.06 17.38 -3.32
N GLU A 163 -0.92 17.01 -2.49
CA GLU A 163 -0.72 16.25 -1.25
C GLU A 163 -0.18 14.83 -1.49
N ALA A 164 -0.38 14.27 -2.71
CA ALA A 164 0.14 12.98 -3.14
C ALA A 164 1.49 13.06 -3.87
N ALA A 165 2.10 14.26 -3.98
CA ALA A 165 3.31 14.48 -4.80
C ALA A 165 4.50 13.56 -4.45
N GLY A 166 4.61 13.12 -3.19
CA GLY A 166 5.65 12.18 -2.75
C GLY A 166 5.46 10.74 -3.24
N SER A 167 4.24 10.37 -3.63
CA SER A 167 3.90 8.99 -4.01
C SER A 167 4.49 8.59 -5.37
N LEU A 168 4.38 9.43 -6.38
CA LEU A 168 4.88 9.13 -7.74
C LEU A 168 6.39 8.86 -7.77
N PRO A 169 7.27 9.73 -7.20
CA PRO A 169 8.71 9.48 -7.14
C PRO A 169 9.04 8.20 -6.37
N LEU A 170 8.34 7.93 -5.25
CA LEU A 170 8.53 6.72 -4.47
C LEU A 170 8.29 5.48 -5.34
N HIS A 171 7.12 5.38 -5.97
CA HIS A 171 6.76 4.22 -6.79
C HIS A 171 7.69 4.06 -8.01
N ARG A 172 8.06 5.16 -8.70
CA ARG A 172 9.00 5.12 -9.83
C ARG A 172 10.36 4.55 -9.46
N ARG A 173 10.89 4.88 -8.27
CA ARG A 173 12.15 4.30 -7.76
C ARG A 173 12.08 2.79 -7.57
N PHE A 174 10.89 2.23 -7.39
CA PHE A 174 10.63 0.79 -7.31
C PHE A 174 10.22 0.17 -8.66
N GLY A 175 10.39 0.88 -9.77
CA GLY A 175 10.12 0.36 -11.10
C GLY A 175 8.64 0.32 -11.49
N PHE A 176 7.78 1.04 -10.78
CA PHE A 176 6.43 1.28 -11.25
C PHE A 176 6.44 2.22 -12.46
N VAL A 177 5.61 1.91 -13.42
CA VAL A 177 5.36 2.74 -14.61
C VAL A 177 3.91 3.19 -14.63
N GLU A 178 3.65 4.33 -15.24
CA GLU A 178 2.29 4.82 -15.46
C GLU A 178 1.59 3.94 -16.50
N ALA A 179 0.52 3.26 -16.08
CA ALA A 179 -0.29 2.40 -16.92
C ALA A 179 -1.53 3.12 -17.49
N GLY A 180 -1.88 4.25 -16.91
CA GLY A 180 -2.99 5.06 -17.38
C GLY A 180 -3.40 6.15 -16.40
N ARG A 181 -4.32 6.99 -16.85
CA ARG A 181 -4.94 8.06 -16.08
C ARG A 181 -6.46 8.00 -16.23
N LEU A 182 -7.17 8.20 -15.16
CA LEU A 182 -8.63 8.34 -15.15
C LEU A 182 -8.97 9.78 -14.80
N THR A 183 -9.58 10.49 -15.73
CA THR A 183 -9.93 11.90 -15.57
C THR A 183 -11.24 12.04 -14.81
N ALA A 184 -11.27 12.92 -13.80
CA ALA A 184 -12.45 13.28 -13.02
C ALA A 184 -13.21 12.05 -12.48
N VAL A 185 -12.47 11.02 -12.02
CA VAL A 185 -13.05 9.74 -11.59
C VAL A 185 -13.53 9.77 -10.13
N GLY A 186 -12.97 10.65 -9.30
CA GLY A 186 -13.38 10.87 -7.91
C GLY A 186 -13.93 12.27 -7.69
N PHE A 187 -14.89 12.39 -6.77
CA PHE A 187 -15.40 13.69 -6.33
C PHE A 187 -15.31 13.78 -4.82
N LYS A 188 -14.51 14.72 -4.30
CA LYS A 188 -14.32 14.89 -2.86
C LYS A 188 -14.00 16.35 -2.54
N HIS A 189 -14.47 16.86 -1.40
CA HIS A 189 -14.32 18.26 -0.98
C HIS A 189 -14.73 19.26 -2.07
N GLY A 190 -15.83 18.95 -2.79
CA GLY A 190 -16.40 19.86 -3.80
C GLY A 190 -15.60 19.92 -5.12
N ARG A 191 -14.63 19.02 -5.35
CA ARG A 191 -13.83 19.00 -6.59
C ARG A 191 -13.72 17.60 -7.21
N TRP A 192 -13.65 17.56 -8.53
CA TRP A 192 -13.32 16.36 -9.28
C TRP A 192 -11.82 16.13 -9.24
N VAL A 193 -11.42 14.88 -9.12
CA VAL A 193 -10.01 14.47 -8.97
C VAL A 193 -9.69 13.37 -9.97
N ASP A 194 -8.58 13.54 -10.65
CA ASP A 194 -7.99 12.51 -11.52
C ASP A 194 -7.24 11.48 -10.68
N THR A 195 -7.09 10.27 -11.22
CA THR A 195 -6.18 9.27 -10.66
C THR A 195 -5.16 8.79 -11.70
N ILE A 196 -3.95 8.54 -11.23
CA ILE A 196 -2.87 7.94 -11.99
C ILE A 196 -2.76 6.48 -11.58
N LEU A 197 -2.84 5.59 -12.55
CA LEU A 197 -2.64 4.16 -12.35
C LEU A 197 -1.17 3.84 -12.58
N LEU A 198 -0.50 3.37 -11.54
CA LEU A 198 0.87 2.88 -11.62
C LEU A 198 0.85 1.36 -11.58
N GLN A 199 1.69 0.70 -12.37
CA GLN A 199 1.77 -0.75 -12.42
C GLN A 199 3.21 -1.22 -12.34
N ARG A 200 3.40 -2.37 -11.68
CA ARG A 200 4.67 -3.08 -11.61
C ARG A 200 4.46 -4.59 -11.69
N SER A 201 5.33 -5.28 -12.46
CA SER A 201 5.49 -6.75 -12.41
C SER A 201 6.41 -7.16 -11.26
N LEU A 202 6.10 -8.30 -10.61
CA LEU A 202 6.90 -8.94 -9.56
C LEU A 202 7.59 -10.20 -10.08
#